data_db2835c5020c68117b66e1cc22db220c
#
_entry.id   db2835c5020c68117b66e1cc22db220c
#
_cell.length_a   1.000
_cell.length_b   1.000
_cell.length_c   1.000
_cell.angle_alpha   90.00
_cell.angle_beta   90.00
_cell.angle_gamma   90.00
#
_symmetry.space_group_name_H-M   'P 1'
#
loop_
_entity.id
_entity.type
_entity.pdbx_description
1 polymer ?
#
loop_
_entity_poly.entity_id
_entity_poly.type
_entity_poly.pdbx_seq_one_letter_code
_entity_poly.pdbx_strand_id
1 'polypeptide(L)'
;MAMPLAGTDQFEVASIKPNRIASARGESAPREKITASPDRLTMRNVSLQTCIKWAYSLRDFQISGPGWIASEKFDIAAKASGPSSESDLRSMLRVLLSDRFKLKTRMETKEKPAYALVVAKNGPRLHAAKDGDSSFGPLGGELVFRNFSMADLADRLSSRPFKLDLPVLDRTGLEGRFDFALKLASNDAELKHTLEGMEQGPSIFVFFQDQLGLKLESRKGPIEMLIVESAGKIPAEN
;
A
#
# COMPACT_ATOMS: atom_id res chain seq x y z
N MET A 1 0.15 33.87 -23.42
CA MET A 1 0.45 33.07 -22.20
C MET A 1 -0.65 32.03 -22.10
N ALA A 2 -0.38 30.82 -22.61
CA ALA A 2 -1.38 29.75 -22.68
C ALA A 2 -1.43 29.06 -21.31
N MET A 3 -2.60 29.05 -20.67
CA MET A 3 -2.87 28.26 -19.49
C MET A 3 -2.76 26.76 -19.85
N PRO A 4 -2.14 25.93 -19.01
CA PRO A 4 -2.21 24.49 -19.20
C PRO A 4 -3.67 24.05 -19.08
N LEU A 5 -4.15 23.34 -20.09
CA LEU A 5 -5.43 22.64 -20.07
C LEU A 5 -5.43 21.70 -18.85
N ALA A 6 -6.42 21.86 -17.99
CA ALA A 6 -6.73 20.93 -16.92
C ALA A 6 -6.78 19.51 -17.51
N GLY A 7 -5.95 18.60 -16.99
CA GLY A 7 -5.95 17.20 -17.39
C GLY A 7 -7.35 16.66 -17.22
N THR A 8 -7.86 15.98 -18.24
CA THR A 8 -9.15 15.30 -18.16
C THR A 8 -9.09 14.27 -17.07
N ASP A 9 -9.99 14.31 -16.09
CA ASP A 9 -10.07 13.35 -14.97
C ASP A 9 -10.43 11.91 -15.43
N GLN A 10 -10.37 11.65 -16.73
CA GLN A 10 -10.75 10.37 -17.35
C GLN A 10 -9.70 9.90 -18.36
N PHE A 11 -9.59 8.59 -18.51
CA PHE A 11 -8.83 8.00 -19.61
C PHE A 11 -9.49 8.30 -20.95
N GLU A 12 -8.69 8.62 -21.97
CA GLU A 12 -9.15 8.81 -23.34
C GLU A 12 -9.72 7.50 -23.90
N VAL A 13 -9.04 6.39 -23.64
CA VAL A 13 -9.47 5.05 -24.05
C VAL A 13 -9.23 4.09 -22.91
N ALA A 14 -10.22 3.26 -22.60
CA ALA A 14 -10.06 2.20 -21.61
C ALA A 14 -10.86 0.94 -22.02
N SER A 15 -10.27 -0.21 -21.72
CA SER A 15 -10.91 -1.51 -21.92
C SER A 15 -10.75 -2.32 -20.64
N ILE A 16 -11.82 -2.99 -20.22
CA ILE A 16 -11.85 -3.93 -19.10
C ILE A 16 -12.41 -5.25 -19.61
N LYS A 17 -11.66 -6.33 -19.44
CA LYS A 17 -12.07 -7.68 -19.86
C LYS A 17 -12.01 -8.66 -18.67
N PRO A 18 -13.06 -9.46 -18.45
CA PRO A 18 -12.98 -10.57 -17.48
C PRO A 18 -11.85 -11.53 -17.86
N ASN A 19 -10.99 -11.87 -16.89
CA ASN A 19 -9.93 -12.85 -17.11
C ASN A 19 -10.38 -14.21 -16.57
N ARG A 20 -10.81 -15.11 -17.47
CA ARG A 20 -11.31 -16.46 -17.15
C ARG A 20 -10.23 -17.54 -17.15
N ILE A 21 -8.99 -17.20 -17.47
CA ILE A 21 -7.89 -18.18 -17.65
C ILE A 21 -7.45 -18.78 -16.31
N ALA A 22 -7.62 -18.08 -15.22
CA ALA A 22 -7.21 -18.52 -13.89
C ALA A 22 -8.03 -19.73 -13.35
N SER A 23 -9.21 -20.01 -13.92
CA SER A 23 -10.11 -21.06 -13.42
C SER A 23 -9.97 -22.41 -14.14
N ALA A 24 -9.23 -22.48 -15.24
CA ALA A 24 -9.29 -23.62 -16.17
C ALA A 24 -8.10 -24.59 -16.12
N ARG A 25 -7.00 -24.25 -15.45
CA ARG A 25 -5.81 -25.11 -15.38
C ARG A 25 -5.23 -25.11 -13.98
N GLY A 26 -4.97 -26.31 -13.45
CA GLY A 26 -4.27 -26.56 -12.17
C GLY A 26 -2.80 -26.11 -12.13
N GLU A 27 -2.39 -25.19 -13.00
CA GLU A 27 -1.11 -24.49 -12.97
C GLU A 27 -1.26 -23.24 -12.10
N SER A 28 -0.21 -22.87 -11.38
CA SER A 28 -0.15 -21.68 -10.50
C SER A 28 -0.77 -20.48 -11.20
N ALA A 29 -1.86 -19.95 -10.66
CA ALA A 29 -2.55 -18.80 -11.24
C ALA A 29 -1.54 -17.66 -11.52
N PRO A 30 -1.59 -17.01 -12.69
CA PRO A 30 -0.68 -15.94 -13.02
C PRO A 30 -0.77 -14.84 -11.96
N ARG A 31 0.39 -14.29 -11.56
CA ARG A 31 0.46 -13.23 -10.55
C ARG A 31 -0.20 -11.95 -11.07
N GLU A 32 -0.87 -11.23 -10.18
CA GLU A 32 -1.38 -9.90 -10.48
C GLU A 32 -0.22 -8.97 -10.88
N LYS A 33 -0.41 -8.22 -11.96
CA LYS A 33 0.59 -7.27 -12.45
C LYS A 33 -0.03 -5.92 -12.76
N ILE A 34 0.55 -4.87 -12.19
CA ILE A 34 0.19 -3.48 -12.47
C ILE A 34 1.41 -2.80 -13.06
N THR A 35 1.22 -2.11 -14.17
CA THR A 35 2.25 -1.32 -14.86
C THR A 35 1.65 0.05 -15.16
N ALA A 36 2.24 1.08 -14.58
CA ALA A 36 1.91 2.46 -14.86
C ALA A 36 3.06 3.13 -15.63
N SER A 37 2.74 3.88 -16.66
CA SER A 37 3.65 4.76 -17.40
C SER A 37 2.96 6.12 -17.56
N PRO A 38 3.67 7.18 -17.97
CA PRO A 38 3.10 8.53 -17.95
C PRO A 38 1.77 8.71 -18.71
N ASP A 39 1.51 7.88 -19.72
CA ASP A 39 0.28 7.96 -20.51
C ASP A 39 -0.60 6.71 -20.45
N ARG A 40 -0.22 5.71 -19.65
CA ARG A 40 -0.87 4.40 -19.72
C ARG A 40 -0.90 3.67 -18.37
N LEU A 41 -2.02 3.03 -18.11
CA LEU A 41 -2.20 2.08 -17.02
C LEU A 41 -2.58 0.71 -17.58
N THR A 42 -1.79 -0.31 -17.26
CA THR A 42 -2.10 -1.70 -17.60
C THR A 42 -2.13 -2.54 -16.35
N MET A 43 -3.24 -3.23 -16.14
CA MET A 43 -3.42 -4.17 -15.04
C MET A 43 -3.79 -5.53 -15.60
N ARG A 44 -3.08 -6.59 -15.20
CA ARG A 44 -3.32 -7.96 -15.68
C ARG A 44 -3.61 -8.89 -14.54
N ASN A 45 -4.62 -9.72 -14.72
CA ASN A 45 -5.09 -10.71 -13.75
C ASN A 45 -5.37 -10.10 -12.37
N VAL A 46 -5.91 -8.87 -12.32
CA VAL A 46 -6.17 -8.14 -11.08
C VAL A 46 -7.61 -8.34 -10.62
N SER A 47 -7.82 -8.34 -9.31
CA SER A 47 -9.16 -8.28 -8.73
C SER A 47 -9.69 -6.84 -8.68
N LEU A 48 -11.02 -6.68 -8.57
CA LEU A 48 -11.59 -5.35 -8.33
C LEU A 48 -11.06 -4.73 -7.03
N GLN A 49 -10.85 -5.56 -6.00
CA GLN A 49 -10.22 -5.11 -4.74
C GLN A 49 -8.81 -4.56 -4.98
N THR A 50 -7.99 -5.22 -5.82
CA THR A 50 -6.65 -4.73 -6.19
C THR A 50 -6.72 -3.41 -6.96
N CYS A 51 -7.70 -3.25 -7.86
CA CYS A 51 -7.92 -1.99 -8.55
C CYS A 51 -8.28 -0.85 -7.56
N ILE A 52 -9.20 -1.11 -6.64
CA ILE A 52 -9.60 -0.14 -5.59
C ILE A 52 -8.38 0.20 -4.71
N LYS A 53 -7.65 -0.81 -4.26
CA LYS A 53 -6.43 -0.62 -3.46
C LYS A 53 -5.44 0.32 -4.13
N TRP A 54 -5.18 0.12 -5.41
CA TRP A 54 -4.26 0.97 -6.17
C TRP A 54 -4.84 2.38 -6.38
N ALA A 55 -6.10 2.48 -6.79
CA ALA A 55 -6.77 3.75 -7.10
C ALA A 55 -6.88 4.68 -5.88
N TYR A 56 -7.11 4.14 -4.70
CA TYR A 56 -7.30 4.89 -3.46
C TYR A 56 -6.06 4.90 -2.55
N SER A 57 -4.94 4.28 -2.98
CA SER A 57 -3.72 4.14 -2.15
C SER A 57 -3.97 3.45 -0.80
N LEU A 58 -4.86 2.47 -0.77
CA LEU A 58 -5.26 1.75 0.44
C LEU A 58 -4.53 0.42 0.59
N ARG A 59 -4.60 -0.14 1.79
CA ARG A 59 -4.14 -1.49 2.13
C ARG A 59 -5.31 -2.48 2.06
N ASP A 60 -5.00 -3.77 1.95
CA ASP A 60 -6.03 -4.82 1.85
C ASP A 60 -7.01 -4.80 3.04
N PHE A 61 -6.52 -4.57 4.25
CA PHE A 61 -7.32 -4.51 5.48
C PHE A 61 -8.26 -3.29 5.54
N GLN A 62 -8.03 -2.27 4.71
CA GLN A 62 -8.84 -1.05 4.66
C GLN A 62 -10.02 -1.15 3.68
N ILE A 63 -10.17 -2.25 2.95
CA ILE A 63 -11.25 -2.41 1.97
C ILE A 63 -12.22 -3.45 2.47
N SER A 64 -13.50 -3.11 2.49
CA SER A 64 -14.60 -4.01 2.84
C SER A 64 -15.66 -4.00 1.75
N GLY A 65 -16.10 -5.18 1.32
CA GLY A 65 -17.09 -5.32 0.26
C GLY A 65 -17.50 -6.76 0.03
N PRO A 66 -18.30 -7.05 -0.99
CA PRO A 66 -18.72 -8.41 -1.35
C PRO A 66 -17.51 -9.28 -1.69
N GLY A 67 -17.55 -10.57 -1.32
CA GLY A 67 -16.40 -11.48 -1.50
C GLY A 67 -15.88 -11.59 -2.94
N TRP A 68 -16.75 -11.44 -3.93
CA TRP A 68 -16.37 -11.53 -5.34
C TRP A 68 -15.39 -10.42 -5.80
N ILE A 69 -15.34 -9.26 -5.14
CA ILE A 69 -14.40 -8.20 -5.51
C ILE A 69 -12.95 -8.63 -5.35
N ALA A 70 -12.66 -9.62 -4.52
CA ALA A 70 -11.34 -10.19 -4.31
C ALA A 70 -11.05 -11.39 -5.25
N SER A 71 -12.08 -12.12 -5.67
CA SER A 71 -11.92 -13.39 -6.39
C SER A 71 -12.02 -13.25 -7.91
N GLU A 72 -12.93 -12.42 -8.41
CA GLU A 72 -13.08 -12.22 -9.86
C GLU A 72 -11.89 -11.45 -10.43
N LYS A 73 -11.37 -11.91 -11.58
CA LYS A 73 -10.17 -11.35 -12.21
C LYS A 73 -10.47 -10.63 -13.50
N PHE A 74 -9.73 -9.55 -13.71
CA PHE A 74 -9.88 -8.65 -14.87
C PHE A 74 -8.53 -8.26 -15.46
N ASP A 75 -8.53 -7.98 -16.75
CA ASP A 75 -7.45 -7.27 -17.44
C ASP A 75 -7.95 -5.88 -17.81
N ILE A 76 -7.19 -4.86 -17.44
CA ILE A 76 -7.48 -3.45 -17.70
C ILE A 76 -6.35 -2.88 -18.55
N ALA A 77 -6.72 -2.22 -19.65
CA ALA A 77 -5.81 -1.40 -20.44
C ALA A 77 -6.45 -0.02 -20.62
N ALA A 78 -5.76 1.01 -20.14
CA ALA A 78 -6.26 2.38 -20.19
C ALA A 78 -5.16 3.34 -20.64
N LYS A 79 -5.52 4.33 -21.45
CA LYS A 79 -4.62 5.35 -22.00
C LYS A 79 -5.15 6.74 -21.63
N ALA A 80 -4.29 7.57 -21.07
CA ALA A 80 -4.57 8.99 -20.82
C ALA A 80 -4.38 9.80 -22.11
N SER A 81 -4.98 10.97 -22.19
CA SER A 81 -4.85 11.90 -23.31
C SER A 81 -3.45 12.51 -23.49
N GLY A 82 -2.60 12.37 -22.47
CA GLY A 82 -1.23 12.87 -22.44
C GLY A 82 -0.47 12.40 -21.23
N PRO A 83 0.79 12.86 -21.05
CA PRO A 83 1.59 12.52 -19.88
C PRO A 83 0.88 12.94 -18.58
N SER A 84 0.75 12.01 -17.66
CA SER A 84 0.02 12.15 -16.40
C SER A 84 0.86 11.62 -15.25
N SER A 85 0.72 12.21 -14.08
CA SER A 85 1.33 11.69 -12.87
C SER A 85 0.66 10.38 -12.42
N GLU A 86 1.30 9.63 -11.55
CA GLU A 86 0.67 8.44 -10.94
C GLU A 86 -0.60 8.83 -10.16
N SER A 87 -0.62 10.00 -9.53
CA SER A 87 -1.80 10.53 -8.85
C SER A 87 -2.98 10.75 -9.80
N ASP A 88 -2.71 11.29 -11.00
CA ASP A 88 -3.73 11.50 -12.02
C ASP A 88 -4.26 10.17 -12.55
N LEU A 89 -3.37 9.21 -12.85
CA LEU A 89 -3.77 7.87 -13.27
C LEU A 89 -4.63 7.15 -12.21
N ARG A 90 -4.35 7.38 -10.91
CA ARG A 90 -5.18 6.87 -9.82
C ARG A 90 -6.56 7.51 -9.82
N SER A 91 -6.65 8.81 -10.02
CA SER A 91 -7.92 9.54 -10.12
C SER A 91 -8.74 9.10 -11.33
N MET A 92 -8.12 8.99 -12.50
CA MET A 92 -8.76 8.45 -13.71
C MET A 92 -9.27 7.02 -13.50
N LEU A 93 -8.50 6.17 -12.77
CA LEU A 93 -8.96 4.81 -12.47
C LEU A 93 -10.19 4.81 -11.56
N ARG A 94 -10.29 5.72 -10.56
CA ARG A 94 -11.50 5.84 -9.73
C ARG A 94 -12.74 6.11 -10.58
N VAL A 95 -12.64 7.03 -11.55
CA VAL A 95 -13.72 7.34 -12.46
C VAL A 95 -14.05 6.13 -13.32
N LEU A 96 -13.04 5.47 -13.90
CA LEU A 96 -13.24 4.26 -14.72
C LEU A 96 -13.95 3.14 -13.94
N LEU A 97 -13.57 2.91 -12.68
CA LEU A 97 -14.21 1.90 -11.84
C LEU A 97 -15.67 2.27 -11.51
N SER A 98 -15.93 3.56 -11.24
CA SER A 98 -17.29 4.08 -11.03
C SER A 98 -18.16 3.86 -12.26
N ASP A 99 -17.64 4.17 -13.44
CA ASP A 99 -18.40 4.08 -14.69
C ASP A 99 -18.64 2.64 -15.12
N ARG A 100 -17.61 1.80 -15.09
CA ARG A 100 -17.67 0.44 -15.64
C ARG A 100 -18.26 -0.58 -14.70
N PHE A 101 -17.91 -0.50 -13.42
CA PHE A 101 -18.44 -1.42 -12.41
C PHE A 101 -19.62 -0.81 -11.64
N LYS A 102 -20.04 0.43 -11.95
CA LYS A 102 -21.02 1.17 -11.16
C LYS A 102 -20.64 1.17 -9.68
N LEU A 103 -19.34 1.27 -9.44
CA LEU A 103 -18.74 1.23 -8.12
C LEU A 103 -19.21 2.42 -7.27
N LYS A 104 -19.85 2.15 -6.14
CA LYS A 104 -20.18 3.13 -5.12
C LYS A 104 -19.43 2.78 -3.85
N THR A 105 -18.74 3.77 -3.30
CA THR A 105 -17.93 3.59 -2.10
C THR A 105 -18.18 4.73 -1.12
N ARG A 106 -17.95 4.45 0.17
CA ARG A 106 -17.88 5.46 1.23
C ARG A 106 -16.72 5.19 2.15
N MET A 107 -16.19 6.24 2.76
CA MET A 107 -15.19 6.11 3.83
C MET A 107 -15.89 6.01 5.17
N GLU A 108 -15.38 5.12 6.04
CA GLU A 108 -15.91 4.90 7.38
C GLU A 108 -14.76 4.57 8.33
N THR A 109 -14.66 5.27 9.44
CA THR A 109 -13.69 4.92 10.48
C THR A 109 -14.27 3.84 11.39
N LYS A 110 -13.53 2.73 11.54
CA LYS A 110 -13.90 1.59 12.40
C LYS A 110 -12.81 1.28 13.41
N GLU A 111 -13.22 1.01 14.64
CA GLU A 111 -12.35 0.45 15.65
C GLU A 111 -11.99 -0.99 15.28
N LYS A 112 -10.72 -1.24 14.99
CA LYS A 112 -10.21 -2.56 14.61
C LYS A 112 -8.94 -2.93 15.36
N PRO A 113 -8.61 -4.23 15.46
CA PRO A 113 -7.31 -4.65 15.94
C PRO A 113 -6.19 -3.98 15.13
N ALA A 114 -5.20 -3.45 15.82
CA ALA A 114 -4.04 -2.77 15.26
C ALA A 114 -2.85 -2.90 16.22
N TYR A 115 -1.66 -2.62 15.71
CA TYR A 115 -0.51 -2.34 16.57
C TYR A 115 -0.38 -0.84 16.78
N ALA A 116 -0.22 -0.42 18.05
CA ALA A 116 0.17 0.93 18.37
C ALA A 116 1.70 0.99 18.47
N LEU A 117 2.34 1.80 17.64
CA LEU A 117 3.76 2.14 17.78
C LEU A 117 3.87 3.21 18.88
N VAL A 118 4.53 2.88 19.96
CA VAL A 118 4.68 3.75 21.13
C VAL A 118 6.14 3.86 21.56
N VAL A 119 6.49 4.90 22.30
CA VAL A 119 7.82 5.02 22.91
C VAL A 119 7.94 4.03 24.07
N ALA A 120 9.03 3.25 24.11
CA ALA A 120 9.33 2.32 25.19
C ALA A 120 9.80 3.08 26.47
N LYS A 121 9.81 2.39 27.61
CA LYS A 121 10.15 3.01 28.91
C LYS A 121 11.51 3.73 28.92
N ASN A 122 12.46 3.25 28.15
CA ASN A 122 13.83 3.80 28.10
C ASN A 122 13.98 5.00 27.15
N GLY A 123 12.87 5.49 26.58
CA GLY A 123 12.87 6.58 25.62
C GLY A 123 13.31 6.17 24.21
N PRO A 124 13.06 7.04 23.21
CA PRO A 124 13.44 6.79 21.83
C PRO A 124 14.94 6.95 21.62
N ARG A 125 15.51 6.13 20.73
CA ARG A 125 16.92 6.20 20.27
C ARG A 125 16.93 6.56 18.80
N LEU A 126 16.51 7.78 18.52
CA LEU A 126 16.36 8.32 17.17
C LEU A 126 17.19 9.60 17.06
N HIS A 127 17.68 9.88 15.87
CA HIS A 127 18.37 11.14 15.58
C HIS A 127 17.45 12.02 14.75
N ALA A 128 17.34 13.30 15.09
CA ALA A 128 16.62 14.26 14.25
C ALA A 128 17.22 14.25 12.84
N ALA A 129 16.37 14.08 11.83
CA ALA A 129 16.82 14.07 10.45
C ALA A 129 17.31 15.46 10.05
N LYS A 130 18.30 15.49 9.15
CA LYS A 130 18.64 16.69 8.39
C LYS A 130 17.69 16.81 7.20
N ASP A 131 17.57 18.00 6.65
CA ASP A 131 16.78 18.24 5.44
C ASP A 131 17.21 17.31 4.31
N GLY A 132 16.25 16.82 3.55
CA GLY A 132 16.48 15.89 2.44
C GLY A 132 15.25 15.04 2.12
N ASP A 133 15.39 14.21 1.10
CA ASP A 133 14.33 13.27 0.70
C ASP A 133 14.27 12.06 1.64
N SER A 134 13.05 11.55 1.82
CA SER A 134 12.85 10.31 2.56
C SER A 134 13.39 9.12 1.76
N SER A 135 14.22 8.30 2.38
CA SER A 135 14.75 7.09 1.76
C SER A 135 14.77 5.92 2.74
N PHE A 136 14.64 4.71 2.18
CA PHE A 136 14.64 3.46 2.92
C PHE A 136 15.33 2.38 2.11
N GLY A 137 16.26 1.63 2.72
CA GLY A 137 16.93 0.54 2.04
C GLY A 137 17.97 -0.19 2.89
N PRO A 138 18.47 -1.34 2.39
CA PRO A 138 19.53 -2.08 3.04
C PRO A 138 20.88 -1.39 2.81
N LEU A 139 21.72 -1.40 3.85
CA LEU A 139 23.09 -0.93 3.79
C LEU A 139 23.92 -1.61 4.87
N GLY A 140 24.90 -2.44 4.48
CA GLY A 140 25.84 -3.08 5.40
C GLY A 140 25.20 -4.00 6.43
N GLY A 141 24.11 -4.70 6.10
CA GLY A 141 23.36 -5.56 7.02
C GLY A 141 22.33 -4.81 7.89
N GLU A 142 22.18 -3.52 7.67
CA GLU A 142 21.20 -2.67 8.36
C GLU A 142 20.09 -2.25 7.40
N LEU A 143 18.89 -2.05 7.94
CA LEU A 143 17.84 -1.30 7.27
C LEU A 143 17.94 0.15 7.71
N VAL A 144 18.35 1.00 6.80
CA VAL A 144 18.54 2.43 7.03
C VAL A 144 17.28 3.19 6.63
N PHE A 145 16.84 4.06 7.52
CA PHE A 145 15.72 4.97 7.33
C PHE A 145 16.27 6.40 7.42
N ARG A 146 16.03 7.21 6.42
CA ARG A 146 16.42 8.62 6.40
C ARG A 146 15.22 9.50 6.20
N ASN A 147 15.14 10.55 6.99
CA ASN A 147 14.09 11.56 6.93
C ASN A 147 12.67 10.94 7.02
N PHE A 148 12.46 10.00 7.97
CA PHE A 148 11.18 9.35 8.23
C PHE A 148 10.44 10.00 9.39
N SER A 149 9.15 10.31 9.21
CA SER A 149 8.24 10.52 10.33
C SER A 149 7.85 9.20 10.99
N MET A 150 7.31 9.23 12.20
CA MET A 150 6.80 8.02 12.85
C MET A 150 5.56 7.47 12.13
N ALA A 151 4.78 8.32 11.49
CA ALA A 151 3.68 7.89 10.62
C ALA A 151 4.19 7.14 9.37
N ASP A 152 5.26 7.63 8.71
CA ASP A 152 5.91 6.93 7.60
C ASP A 152 6.44 5.56 8.03
N LEU A 153 7.02 5.47 9.24
CA LEU A 153 7.48 4.20 9.81
C LEU A 153 6.32 3.24 10.05
N ALA A 154 5.23 3.71 10.67
CA ALA A 154 4.04 2.90 10.92
C ALA A 154 3.45 2.34 9.62
N ASP A 155 3.37 3.16 8.57
CA ASP A 155 2.94 2.70 7.24
C ASP A 155 3.92 1.68 6.64
N ARG A 156 5.23 1.91 6.78
CA ARG A 156 6.24 0.98 6.29
C ARG A 156 6.16 -0.39 6.96
N LEU A 157 5.88 -0.44 8.27
CA LEU A 157 5.71 -1.68 9.01
C LEU A 157 4.50 -2.51 8.57
N SER A 158 3.46 -1.85 8.10
CA SER A 158 2.28 -2.50 7.51
C SER A 158 2.52 -2.98 6.07
N SER A 159 3.70 -2.72 5.49
CA SER A 159 4.07 -3.08 4.13
C SER A 159 5.32 -3.96 4.07
N ARG A 160 5.69 -4.43 2.86
CA ARG A 160 6.95 -5.17 2.69
C ARG A 160 8.17 -4.29 3.02
N PRO A 161 9.22 -4.86 3.61
CA PRO A 161 9.43 -6.28 3.89
C PRO A 161 8.76 -6.80 5.17
N PHE A 162 8.32 -5.94 6.09
CA PHE A 162 7.84 -6.33 7.42
C PHE A 162 6.47 -7.02 7.39
N LYS A 163 5.53 -6.48 6.63
CA LYS A 163 4.19 -7.04 6.38
C LYS A 163 3.51 -7.61 7.64
N LEU A 164 3.46 -6.80 8.71
CA LEU A 164 2.75 -7.21 9.92
C LEU A 164 1.29 -7.56 9.59
N ASP A 165 0.74 -8.52 10.32
CA ASP A 165 -0.61 -9.06 10.14
C ASP A 165 -1.71 -8.04 10.47
N LEU A 166 -1.40 -7.03 11.29
CA LEU A 166 -2.29 -5.94 11.64
C LEU A 166 -1.72 -4.58 11.18
N PRO A 167 -2.58 -3.58 10.94
CA PRO A 167 -2.13 -2.22 10.69
C PRO A 167 -1.36 -1.66 11.89
N VAL A 168 -0.40 -0.79 11.61
CA VAL A 168 0.34 -0.06 12.64
C VAL A 168 -0.14 1.38 12.68
N LEU A 169 -0.44 1.87 13.87
CA LEU A 169 -0.84 3.24 14.14
C LEU A 169 0.27 3.94 14.90
N ASP A 170 0.70 5.09 14.44
CA ASP A 170 1.61 5.94 15.21
C ASP A 170 0.88 6.49 16.45
N ARG A 171 1.43 6.16 17.60
CA ARG A 171 1.03 6.64 18.94
C ARG A 171 2.26 7.01 19.76
N THR A 172 3.36 7.38 19.09
CA THR A 172 4.61 7.75 19.75
C THR A 172 4.53 9.14 20.37
N GLY A 173 3.73 10.03 19.79
CA GLY A 173 3.72 11.45 20.14
C GLY A 173 5.00 12.19 19.73
N LEU A 174 5.87 11.56 18.92
CA LEU A 174 7.09 12.17 18.41
C LEU A 174 6.81 12.98 17.15
N GLU A 175 7.02 14.27 17.20
CA GLU A 175 6.90 15.15 16.06
C GLU A 175 8.23 15.29 15.31
N GLY A 176 8.14 15.60 14.01
CA GLY A 176 9.31 15.78 13.15
C GLY A 176 9.72 14.51 12.39
N ARG A 177 10.95 14.55 11.90
CA ARG A 177 11.51 13.49 11.06
C ARG A 177 12.85 13.01 11.62
N PHE A 178 13.15 11.74 11.42
CA PHE A 178 14.25 11.06 12.09
C PHE A 178 15.07 10.23 11.12
N ASP A 179 16.37 10.13 11.41
CA ASP A 179 17.29 9.18 10.83
C ASP A 179 17.57 8.06 11.83
N PHE A 180 17.48 6.82 11.40
CA PHE A 180 17.78 5.65 12.24
C PHE A 180 18.07 4.42 11.37
N ALA A 181 18.66 3.40 11.99
CA ALA A 181 18.93 2.12 11.36
C ALA A 181 18.55 0.97 12.26
N LEU A 182 18.15 -0.14 11.65
CA LEU A 182 17.91 -1.43 12.31
C LEU A 182 18.96 -2.42 11.84
N LYS A 183 19.82 -2.86 12.74
CA LYS A 183 20.80 -3.91 12.47
C LYS A 183 20.14 -5.26 12.62
N LEU A 184 19.87 -5.93 11.50
CA LEU A 184 19.16 -7.20 11.45
C LEU A 184 20.07 -8.39 11.10
N ALA A 185 21.25 -8.11 10.52
CA ALA A 185 22.16 -9.12 10.00
C ALA A 185 23.61 -8.61 10.01
N SER A 186 24.55 -9.46 9.66
CA SER A 186 25.97 -9.11 9.56
C SER A 186 26.34 -8.50 8.19
N ASN A 187 25.50 -8.73 7.17
CA ASN A 187 25.68 -8.24 5.79
C ASN A 187 24.35 -8.22 5.03
N ASP A 188 24.34 -7.61 3.84
CA ASP A 188 23.11 -7.43 3.06
C ASP A 188 22.52 -8.75 2.53
N ALA A 189 23.32 -9.78 2.28
CA ALA A 189 22.82 -11.08 1.85
C ALA A 189 22.08 -11.80 2.98
N GLU A 190 22.63 -11.79 4.18
CA GLU A 190 21.99 -12.33 5.38
C GLU A 190 20.75 -11.50 5.75
N LEU A 191 20.80 -10.16 5.58
CA LEU A 191 19.67 -9.28 5.80
C LEU A 191 18.48 -9.65 4.89
N LYS A 192 18.75 -9.91 3.61
CA LYS A 192 17.70 -10.33 2.67
C LYS A 192 17.03 -11.63 3.12
N HIS A 193 17.81 -12.61 3.53
CA HIS A 193 17.30 -13.89 4.04
C HIS A 193 16.50 -13.69 5.36
N THR A 194 17.00 -12.85 6.27
CA THR A 194 16.32 -12.51 7.52
C THR A 194 14.97 -11.86 7.27
N LEU A 195 14.91 -10.91 6.31
CA LEU A 195 13.66 -10.23 5.96
C LEU A 195 12.63 -11.16 5.30
N GLU A 196 13.08 -12.11 4.48
CA GLU A 196 12.21 -13.14 3.91
C GLU A 196 11.60 -14.06 5.00
N GLY A 197 12.33 -14.29 6.10
CA GLY A 197 11.88 -15.06 7.25
C GLY A 197 11.04 -14.29 8.27
N MET A 198 11.07 -12.96 8.24
CA MET A 198 10.34 -12.10 9.20
C MET A 198 8.81 -12.08 9.03
N GLU A 199 8.28 -12.66 7.96
CA GLU A 199 6.82 -12.74 7.75
C GLU A 199 6.09 -13.50 8.90
N GLN A 200 6.81 -14.12 9.85
CA GLN A 200 6.26 -14.98 10.89
C GLN A 200 6.41 -14.46 12.33
N GLY A 201 6.86 -13.20 12.59
CA GLY A 201 6.64 -12.84 13.90
C GLY A 201 7.53 -12.10 14.87
N PRO A 202 7.80 -12.65 16.05
CA PRO A 202 8.15 -11.87 17.25
C PRO A 202 9.48 -11.12 17.20
N SER A 203 10.39 -11.43 16.29
CA SER A 203 11.72 -10.83 16.24
C SER A 203 11.70 -9.32 15.96
N ILE A 204 10.79 -8.82 15.11
CA ILE A 204 10.73 -7.39 14.79
C ILE A 204 10.37 -6.53 16.00
N PHE A 205 9.49 -7.01 16.88
CA PHE A 205 9.08 -6.31 18.10
C PHE A 205 10.26 -6.08 19.05
N VAL A 206 11.14 -7.08 19.17
CA VAL A 206 12.35 -6.99 19.99
C VAL A 206 13.35 -6.01 19.39
N PHE A 207 13.61 -6.08 18.07
CA PHE A 207 14.53 -5.15 17.41
C PHE A 207 14.11 -3.69 17.57
N PHE A 208 12.81 -3.40 17.41
CA PHE A 208 12.31 -2.05 17.59
C PHE A 208 12.48 -1.54 19.02
N GLN A 209 12.23 -2.40 20.01
CA GLN A 209 12.38 -2.02 21.40
C GLN A 209 13.84 -1.83 21.77
N ASP A 210 14.71 -2.75 21.40
CA ASP A 210 16.11 -2.76 21.85
C ASP A 210 16.96 -1.73 21.11
N GLN A 211 16.71 -1.51 19.83
CA GLN A 211 17.54 -0.62 19.02
C GLN A 211 16.99 0.80 18.91
N LEU A 212 15.68 0.96 18.76
CA LEU A 212 15.05 2.26 18.56
C LEU A 212 14.38 2.84 19.80
N GLY A 213 14.21 2.03 20.86
CA GLY A 213 13.42 2.42 22.03
C GLY A 213 11.95 2.65 21.70
N LEU A 214 11.45 1.97 20.66
CA LEU A 214 10.04 1.97 20.23
C LEU A 214 9.44 0.60 20.49
N LYS A 215 8.16 0.55 20.77
CA LYS A 215 7.44 -0.69 21.08
C LYS A 215 6.15 -0.78 20.27
N LEU A 216 5.84 -1.98 19.81
CA LEU A 216 4.56 -2.29 19.20
C LEU A 216 3.65 -2.97 20.24
N GLU A 217 2.49 -2.38 20.49
CA GLU A 217 1.49 -2.91 21.41
C GLU A 217 0.22 -3.28 20.66
N SER A 218 -0.29 -4.50 20.85
CA SER A 218 -1.59 -4.89 20.31
C SER A 218 -2.70 -4.09 20.98
N ARG A 219 -3.45 -3.31 20.19
CA ARG A 219 -4.57 -2.46 20.65
C ARG A 219 -5.67 -2.45 19.61
N LYS A 220 -6.85 -1.97 19.98
CA LYS A 220 -7.82 -1.49 18.99
C LYS A 220 -7.55 -0.03 18.71
N GLY A 221 -7.86 0.37 17.48
CA GLY A 221 -7.76 1.77 17.10
C GLY A 221 -8.57 2.10 15.85
N PRO A 222 -8.76 3.39 15.60
CA PRO A 222 -9.53 3.88 14.46
C PRO A 222 -8.78 3.61 13.17
N ILE A 223 -9.34 2.77 12.32
CA ILE A 223 -8.86 2.49 10.96
C ILE A 223 -9.86 3.05 9.97
N GLU A 224 -9.37 3.89 9.07
CA GLU A 224 -10.15 4.39 7.95
C GLU A 224 -10.35 3.27 6.93
N MET A 225 -11.62 2.96 6.64
CA MET A 225 -12.06 1.87 5.79
C MET A 225 -12.80 2.40 4.58
N LEU A 226 -12.51 1.90 3.40
CA LEU A 226 -13.33 2.07 2.22
C LEU A 226 -14.35 0.93 2.15
N ILE A 227 -15.63 1.29 2.23
CA ILE A 227 -16.73 0.35 2.15
C ILE A 227 -17.28 0.38 0.72
N VAL A 228 -17.26 -0.77 0.05
CA VAL A 228 -17.93 -0.95 -1.24
C VAL A 228 -19.41 -1.20 -0.97
N GLU A 229 -20.22 -0.19 -1.24
CA GLU A 229 -21.68 -0.26 -1.04
C GLU A 229 -22.35 -1.05 -2.16
N SER A 230 -21.89 -0.82 -3.40
CA SER A 230 -22.36 -1.56 -4.55
C SER A 230 -21.30 -1.60 -5.65
N ALA A 231 -21.28 -2.69 -6.40
CA ALA A 231 -20.53 -2.84 -7.64
C ALA A 231 -21.14 -3.90 -8.53
N GLY A 232 -21.08 -3.74 -9.84
CA GLY A 232 -21.48 -4.75 -10.82
C GLY A 232 -20.38 -5.78 -11.03
N LYS A 233 -20.73 -7.09 -11.08
CA LYS A 233 -19.77 -8.16 -11.39
C LYS A 233 -19.24 -8.12 -12.83
N ILE A 234 -20.07 -7.64 -13.74
CA ILE A 234 -19.75 -7.54 -15.17
C ILE A 234 -19.53 -6.06 -15.47
N PRO A 235 -18.33 -5.67 -15.93
CA PRO A 235 -18.10 -4.29 -16.30
C PRO A 235 -18.98 -3.91 -17.51
N ALA A 236 -19.54 -2.70 -17.49
CA ALA A 236 -20.29 -2.18 -18.63
C ALA A 236 -19.36 -2.04 -19.85
N GLU A 237 -19.87 -2.36 -21.04
CA GLU A 237 -19.18 -2.16 -22.30
C GLU A 237 -19.01 -0.65 -22.64
N ASN A 238 -18.10 -0.37 -23.58
CA ASN A 238 -17.88 1.00 -24.08
C ASN A 238 -19.09 1.53 -24.81
#